data_a738ccc6e570ef727dfec90a88cdd8ac
#
_entry.id   a738ccc6e570ef727dfec90a88cdd8ac
#
_cell.length_a   1.000
_cell.length_b   1.000
_cell.length_c   1.000
_cell.angle_alpha   90.00
_cell.angle_beta   90.00
_cell.angle_gamma   90.00
#
_symmetry.space_group_name_H-M   'P 1'
#
loop_
_entity.id
_entity.type
_entity.pdbx_description
1 polymer ?
#
loop_
_entity_poly.entity_id
_entity_poly.type
_entity_poly.pdbx_seq_one_letter_code
_entity_poly.pdbx_strand_id
1 'polypeptide(L)'
;MFTSSRHAGTRDYAGGEMMTLPPALDVACGPRSFYFDKQDARVLKCDAHPRHLTLCDGRALDVSPDMVADFRELPFPDESFNLVIFDPPHLIGKRGWRSDYYGSLDSHTWREDLAKGFRECLRVLKPYGVLVFKWCECDIPLKDVLALCPAKPIIGNRRPKASKTHWILFMREPQEQAALPAGDYIDNQILALAT
;
A
#
# COMPACT_ATOMS: atom_id res chain seq x y z
N MET A 1 18.67 -25.69 28.88
CA MET A 1 18.32 -24.47 29.60
C MET A 1 18.78 -23.28 28.79
N PHE A 2 17.93 -22.55 28.27
CA PHE A 2 16.80 -22.16 28.09
C PHE A 2 16.51 -20.90 27.47
N THR A 3 15.83 -20.78 26.55
CA THR A 3 14.76 -19.81 26.22
C THR A 3 15.04 -18.33 26.45
N SER A 4 15.14 -17.58 25.39
CA SER A 4 14.70 -16.20 25.42
C SER A 4 13.77 -15.94 24.25
N SER A 5 12.50 -16.09 24.52
CA SER A 5 11.39 -15.55 23.72
C SER A 5 11.48 -14.04 23.78
N ARG A 6 11.83 -13.38 22.68
CA ARG A 6 11.68 -11.93 22.57
C ARG A 6 10.25 -11.63 22.13
N HIS A 7 9.44 -11.21 23.10
CA HIS A 7 8.16 -10.57 22.83
C HIS A 7 8.42 -9.28 22.05
N ALA A 8 7.77 -9.17 20.90
CA ALA A 8 7.69 -7.93 20.16
C ALA A 8 6.97 -6.90 21.04
N GLY A 9 7.70 -5.85 21.44
CA GLY A 9 7.14 -4.77 22.24
C GLY A 9 6.15 -3.94 21.43
N THR A 10 4.91 -3.91 21.87
CA THR A 10 3.91 -2.92 21.49
C THR A 10 4.37 -1.55 21.97
N ARG A 11 4.56 -0.60 21.05
CA ARG A 11 4.81 0.80 21.42
C ARG A 11 3.49 1.48 21.75
N ASP A 12 3.46 2.21 22.88
CA ASP A 12 2.32 3.01 23.29
C ASP A 12 2.08 4.16 22.29
N TYR A 13 0.94 4.13 21.66
CA TYR A 13 0.42 5.30 20.93
C TYR A 13 -0.40 6.13 21.92
N ALA A 14 -0.04 7.39 22.10
CA ALA A 14 -0.56 8.39 23.01
C ALA A 14 -1.94 8.09 23.62
N GLY A 15 -1.96 7.61 24.88
CA GLY A 15 -3.16 7.51 25.70
C GLY A 15 -3.59 6.09 26.05
N GLY A 16 -2.85 5.40 26.88
CA GLY A 16 -3.29 4.39 27.89
C GLY A 16 -4.21 3.22 27.56
N GLU A 17 -4.84 3.15 26.38
CA GLU A 17 -5.61 1.99 25.92
C GLU A 17 -4.90 1.35 24.71
N MET A 18 -4.69 0.04 24.77
CA MET A 18 -4.21 -0.73 23.62
C MET A 18 -5.28 -0.69 22.53
N MET A 19 -5.15 0.25 21.59
CA MET A 19 -5.96 0.23 20.38
C MET A 19 -5.66 -1.04 19.60
N THR A 20 -6.63 -1.93 19.49
CA THR A 20 -6.57 -3.05 18.55
C THR A 20 -6.65 -2.48 17.14
N LEU A 21 -5.56 -2.55 16.39
CA LEU A 21 -5.55 -2.13 15.00
C LEU A 21 -6.51 -2.99 14.16
N PRO A 22 -7.29 -2.39 13.25
CA PRO A 22 -8.13 -3.16 12.34
C PRO A 22 -7.25 -4.00 11.38
N PRO A 23 -7.81 -5.04 10.77
CA PRO A 23 -7.05 -5.99 9.94
C PRO A 23 -6.48 -5.38 8.66
N ALA A 24 -7.00 -4.25 8.20
CA ALA A 24 -6.59 -3.60 6.96
C ALA A 24 -6.15 -2.15 7.18
N LEU A 25 -5.21 -1.68 6.35
CA LEU A 25 -4.69 -0.32 6.34
C LEU A 25 -4.78 0.24 4.92
N ASP A 26 -5.27 1.47 4.77
CA ASP A 26 -5.12 2.28 3.58
C ASP A 26 -4.14 3.42 3.89
N VAL A 27 -3.01 3.45 3.22
CA VAL A 27 -1.91 4.38 3.55
C VAL A 27 -1.98 5.73 2.83
N ALA A 28 -2.92 5.88 1.88
CA ALA A 28 -3.13 7.10 1.10
C ALA A 28 -4.60 7.18 0.65
N CYS A 29 -5.52 7.28 1.62
CA CYS A 29 -6.95 7.06 1.41
C CYS A 29 -7.64 8.12 0.55
N GLY A 30 -7.06 9.31 0.41
CA GLY A 30 -7.65 10.42 -0.32
C GLY A 30 -9.12 10.65 0.06
N PRO A 31 -9.99 10.97 -0.90
CA PRO A 31 -11.43 11.17 -0.65
C PRO A 31 -12.23 9.85 -0.56
N ARG A 32 -11.56 8.71 -0.41
CA ARG A 32 -12.17 7.37 -0.30
C ARG A 32 -13.09 7.04 -1.48
N SER A 33 -12.66 7.34 -2.70
CA SER A 33 -13.51 7.30 -3.90
C SER A 33 -13.87 5.89 -4.36
N PHE A 34 -13.09 4.88 -3.99
CA PHE A 34 -13.30 3.49 -4.40
C PHE A 34 -13.91 2.60 -3.31
N TYR A 35 -14.26 3.18 -2.16
CA TYR A 35 -14.91 2.43 -1.08
C TYR A 35 -16.40 2.25 -1.33
N PHE A 36 -16.92 1.05 -1.13
CA PHE A 36 -18.36 0.78 -1.05
C PHE A 36 -18.96 1.40 0.21
N ASP A 37 -18.29 1.23 1.34
CA ASP A 37 -18.59 1.90 2.60
C ASP A 37 -17.36 2.70 3.06
N LYS A 38 -17.49 4.01 3.01
CA LYS A 38 -16.41 4.93 3.42
C LYS A 38 -16.10 4.88 4.92
N GLN A 39 -16.99 4.31 5.71
CA GLN A 39 -16.87 4.19 7.17
C GLN A 39 -16.53 2.76 7.63
N ASP A 40 -16.19 1.85 6.69
CA ASP A 40 -15.85 0.48 7.02
C ASP A 40 -14.74 0.42 8.09
N ALA A 41 -15.13 -0.04 9.29
CA ALA A 41 -14.26 -0.10 10.46
C ALA A 41 -13.16 -1.17 10.36
N ARG A 42 -13.22 -2.05 9.35
CA ARG A 42 -12.18 -3.04 9.11
C ARG A 42 -10.92 -2.42 8.50
N VAL A 43 -10.99 -1.17 8.04
CA VAL A 43 -9.88 -0.47 7.39
C VAL A 43 -9.53 0.78 8.18
N LEU A 44 -8.29 0.91 8.65
CA LEU A 44 -7.73 2.17 9.12
C LEU A 44 -7.29 2.98 7.90
N LYS A 45 -7.81 4.19 7.76
CA LYS A 45 -7.57 5.04 6.59
C LYS A 45 -6.63 6.16 6.96
N CYS A 46 -5.43 6.16 6.37
CA CYS A 46 -4.39 7.16 6.60
C CYS A 46 -4.22 8.06 5.36
N ASP A 47 -3.82 9.28 5.60
CA ASP A 47 -3.35 10.21 4.56
C ASP A 47 -2.42 11.25 5.22
N ALA A 48 -1.39 11.68 4.50
CA ALA A 48 -0.45 12.69 5.02
C ALA A 48 -1.03 14.11 4.96
N HIS A 49 -2.06 14.33 4.13
CA HIS A 49 -2.55 15.66 3.80
C HIS A 49 -4.07 15.79 3.92
N PRO A 50 -4.61 15.91 5.16
CA PRO A 50 -6.02 16.25 5.36
C PRO A 50 -6.35 17.55 4.64
N ARG A 51 -7.49 17.60 3.94
CA ARG A 51 -7.91 18.81 3.23
C ARG A 51 -9.39 18.86 2.96
N HIS A 52 -9.95 20.06 3.05
CA HIS A 52 -11.33 20.36 2.73
C HIS A 52 -11.33 21.56 1.79
N LEU A 53 -11.78 21.38 0.56
CA LEU A 53 -11.84 22.45 -0.41
C LEU A 53 -12.99 22.26 -1.40
N THR A 54 -13.38 23.35 -2.04
CA THR A 54 -14.35 23.29 -3.14
C THR A 54 -13.60 23.29 -4.47
N LEU A 55 -13.88 22.30 -5.31
CA LEU A 55 -13.30 22.20 -6.64
C LEU A 55 -13.89 23.26 -7.58
N CYS A 56 -13.21 23.51 -8.70
CA CYS A 56 -13.64 24.49 -9.69
C CYS A 56 -15.03 24.21 -10.30
N ASP A 57 -15.53 22.99 -10.20
CA ASP A 57 -16.86 22.59 -10.64
C ASP A 57 -17.92 22.61 -9.52
N GLY A 58 -17.57 23.17 -8.34
CA GLY A 58 -18.45 23.32 -7.18
C GLY A 58 -18.57 22.08 -6.28
N ARG A 59 -17.93 20.96 -6.62
CA ARG A 59 -17.93 19.76 -5.77
C ARG A 59 -17.04 19.97 -4.55
N ALA A 60 -17.51 19.53 -3.39
CA ALA A 60 -16.68 19.46 -2.20
C ALA A 60 -15.66 18.31 -2.32
N LEU A 61 -14.42 18.58 -2.03
CA LEU A 61 -13.39 17.59 -1.79
C LEU A 61 -13.12 17.53 -0.29
N ASP A 62 -13.31 16.34 0.26
CA ASP A 62 -13.04 16.05 1.66
C ASP A 62 -12.06 14.88 1.76
N VAL A 63 -10.88 15.16 2.31
CA VAL A 63 -9.88 14.16 2.70
C VAL A 63 -9.75 14.21 4.21
N SER A 64 -10.49 13.34 4.88
CA SER A 64 -10.55 13.22 6.34
C SER A 64 -10.07 11.83 6.74
N PRO A 65 -8.75 11.62 6.86
CA PRO A 65 -8.21 10.33 7.30
C PRO A 65 -8.58 10.05 8.76
N ASP A 66 -8.66 8.76 9.12
CA ASP A 66 -8.82 8.33 10.51
C ASP A 66 -7.54 8.63 11.31
N MET A 67 -6.38 8.62 10.64
CA MET A 67 -5.09 8.99 11.19
C MET A 67 -4.24 9.73 10.15
N VAL A 68 -3.60 10.83 10.57
CA VAL A 68 -2.60 11.52 9.73
C VAL A 68 -1.30 10.73 9.78
N ALA A 69 -0.88 10.19 8.65
CA ALA A 69 0.36 9.44 8.51
C ALA A 69 0.93 9.54 7.09
N ASP A 70 2.23 9.55 6.99
CA ASP A 70 2.95 9.54 5.71
C ASP A 70 3.26 8.09 5.32
N PHE A 71 2.90 7.69 4.11
CA PHE A 71 3.17 6.33 3.62
C PHE A 71 4.66 6.01 3.52
N ARG A 72 5.53 7.03 3.54
CA ARG A 72 7.00 6.86 3.50
C ARG A 72 7.60 6.47 4.84
N GLU A 73 6.85 6.68 5.93
CA GLU A 73 7.25 6.38 7.31
C GLU A 73 5.99 6.11 8.15
N LEU A 74 5.49 4.88 8.10
CA LEU A 74 4.25 4.50 8.77
C LEU A 74 4.48 4.31 10.28
N PRO A 75 3.62 4.91 11.14
CA PRO A 75 3.78 4.84 12.60
C PRO A 75 3.26 3.52 13.18
N PHE A 76 3.38 2.42 12.46
CA PHE A 76 2.89 1.10 12.89
C PHE A 76 4.05 0.12 13.04
N PRO A 77 3.95 -0.84 13.98
CA PRO A 77 4.89 -1.94 14.09
C PRO A 77 4.94 -2.80 12.83
N ASP A 78 6.02 -3.54 12.65
CA ASP A 78 6.11 -4.59 11.65
C ASP A 78 4.97 -5.59 11.85
N GLU A 79 4.49 -6.18 10.75
CA GLU A 79 3.51 -7.29 10.79
C GLU A 79 2.20 -6.98 11.51
N SER A 80 1.70 -5.75 11.36
CA SER A 80 0.48 -5.28 12.00
C SER A 80 -0.80 -5.63 11.25
N PHE A 81 -0.76 -5.66 9.90
CA PHE A 81 -1.95 -5.74 9.06
C PHE A 81 -1.97 -6.97 8.16
N ASN A 82 -3.17 -7.48 7.86
CA ASN A 82 -3.37 -8.58 6.90
C ASN A 82 -3.49 -8.07 5.46
N LEU A 83 -3.99 -6.83 5.30
CA LEU A 83 -4.20 -6.16 4.02
C LEU A 83 -3.67 -4.74 4.11
N VAL A 84 -2.92 -4.31 3.11
CA VAL A 84 -2.54 -2.91 2.91
C VAL A 84 -3.01 -2.45 1.53
N ILE A 85 -3.62 -1.28 1.47
CA ILE A 85 -4.02 -0.61 0.23
C ILE A 85 -3.06 0.55 0.02
N PHE A 86 -2.49 0.64 -1.18
CA PHE A 86 -1.57 1.69 -1.57
C PHE A 86 -2.01 2.32 -2.89
N ASP A 87 -2.68 3.47 -2.82
CA ASP A 87 -3.10 4.32 -3.95
C ASP A 87 -2.40 5.69 -3.86
N PRO A 88 -1.05 5.74 -4.01
CA PRO A 88 -0.33 7.01 -3.89
C PRO A 88 -0.71 7.96 -5.03
N PRO A 89 -0.40 9.26 -4.87
CA PRO A 89 -0.49 10.20 -5.98
C PRO A 89 0.27 9.69 -7.21
N HIS A 90 -0.34 9.81 -8.39
CA HIS A 90 0.22 9.33 -9.67
C HIS A 90 0.45 10.46 -10.68
N LEU A 91 0.38 11.71 -10.23
CA LEU A 91 0.72 12.90 -10.99
C LEU A 91 2.08 13.44 -10.53
N ILE A 92 2.86 13.97 -11.46
CA ILE A 92 4.13 14.64 -11.16
C ILE A 92 3.93 16.15 -11.14
N GLY A 93 4.32 16.77 -10.01
CA GLY A 93 4.22 18.22 -9.81
C GLY A 93 2.78 18.73 -9.74
N LYS A 94 2.63 19.99 -9.35
CA LYS A 94 1.30 20.62 -9.26
C LYS A 94 0.75 20.98 -10.63
N ARG A 95 -0.44 20.49 -10.96
CA ARG A 95 -1.13 20.69 -12.25
C ARG A 95 -2.60 21.05 -12.08
N GLY A 96 -2.87 22.18 -11.39
CA GLY A 96 -4.22 22.68 -11.17
C GLY A 96 -5.11 21.71 -10.39
N TRP A 97 -6.42 21.72 -10.62
CA TRP A 97 -7.41 20.98 -9.85
C TRP A 97 -7.17 19.45 -9.74
N ARG A 98 -6.47 18.86 -10.72
CA ARG A 98 -6.14 17.41 -10.67
C ARG A 98 -5.17 17.11 -9.54
N SER A 99 -4.14 17.91 -9.36
CA SER A 99 -3.20 17.75 -8.24
C SER A 99 -3.83 18.12 -6.90
N ASP A 100 -4.81 19.03 -6.91
CA ASP A 100 -5.57 19.34 -5.69
C ASP A 100 -6.45 18.15 -5.28
N TYR A 101 -7.02 17.43 -6.25
CA TYR A 101 -7.89 16.28 -6.01
C TYR A 101 -7.11 15.00 -5.65
N TYR A 102 -6.12 14.64 -6.47
CA TYR A 102 -5.40 13.35 -6.37
C TYR A 102 -4.07 13.44 -5.61
N GLY A 103 -3.63 14.65 -5.28
CA GLY A 103 -2.26 14.88 -4.84
C GLY A 103 -1.27 14.82 -6.00
N SER A 104 -0.01 15.07 -5.70
CA SER A 104 1.08 14.95 -6.67
C SER A 104 2.37 14.54 -5.97
N LEU A 105 3.21 13.81 -6.70
CA LEU A 105 4.55 13.46 -6.31
C LEU A 105 5.53 14.58 -6.73
N ASP A 106 6.60 14.75 -6.00
CA ASP A 106 7.69 15.65 -6.37
C ASP A 106 8.47 15.09 -7.55
N SER A 107 8.82 15.94 -8.50
CA SER A 107 9.51 15.55 -9.74
C SER A 107 10.92 15.00 -9.53
N HIS A 108 11.55 15.34 -8.41
CA HIS A 108 12.93 14.93 -8.09
C HIS A 108 12.99 13.71 -7.19
N THR A 109 11.99 13.53 -6.30
CA THR A 109 12.02 12.51 -5.24
C THR A 109 11.06 11.34 -5.43
N TRP A 110 10.14 11.39 -6.41
CA TRP A 110 9.06 10.40 -6.57
C TRP A 110 9.52 8.94 -6.57
N ARG A 111 10.70 8.66 -7.14
CA ARG A 111 11.23 7.28 -7.14
C ARG A 111 11.58 6.82 -5.74
N GLU A 112 12.25 7.67 -4.98
CA GLU A 112 12.62 7.38 -3.60
C GLU A 112 11.38 7.31 -2.71
N ASP A 113 10.43 8.22 -2.89
CA ASP A 113 9.17 8.28 -2.14
C ASP A 113 8.34 7.01 -2.35
N LEU A 114 8.13 6.59 -3.60
CA LEU A 114 7.40 5.35 -3.89
C LEU A 114 8.16 4.10 -3.43
N ALA A 115 9.49 4.07 -3.56
CA ALA A 115 10.30 2.97 -3.05
C ALA A 115 10.22 2.85 -1.53
N LYS A 116 10.22 3.97 -0.79
CA LYS A 116 9.97 3.99 0.65
C LYS A 116 8.55 3.48 0.96
N GLY A 117 7.55 3.98 0.25
CA GLY A 117 6.17 3.55 0.42
C GLY A 117 5.97 2.04 0.22
N PHE A 118 6.54 1.45 -0.81
CA PHE A 118 6.48 0.00 -1.00
C PHE A 118 7.15 -0.77 0.15
N ARG A 119 8.32 -0.31 0.62
CA ARG A 119 9.00 -0.95 1.75
C ARG A 119 8.17 -0.87 3.03
N GLU A 120 7.59 0.27 3.32
CA GLU A 120 6.74 0.48 4.51
C GLU A 120 5.46 -0.36 4.43
N CYS A 121 4.78 -0.37 3.28
CA CYS A 121 3.60 -1.21 3.06
C CYS A 121 3.92 -2.70 3.30
N LEU A 122 5.05 -3.17 2.79
CA LEU A 122 5.47 -4.57 2.99
C LEU A 122 5.94 -4.83 4.42
N ARG A 123 6.57 -3.87 5.09
CA ARG A 123 7.02 -3.98 6.49
C ARG A 123 5.85 -4.19 7.44
N VAL A 124 4.80 -3.40 7.29
CA VAL A 124 3.64 -3.45 8.17
C VAL A 124 2.67 -4.60 7.86
N LEU A 125 2.80 -5.27 6.71
CA LEU A 125 2.03 -6.47 6.39
C LEU A 125 2.54 -7.66 7.21
N LYS A 126 1.62 -8.48 7.70
CA LYS A 126 1.92 -9.80 8.26
C LYS A 126 2.46 -10.75 7.19
N PRO A 127 3.16 -11.84 7.58
CA PRO A 127 3.48 -12.91 6.65
C PRO A 127 2.22 -13.37 5.88
N TYR A 128 2.36 -13.54 4.56
CA TYR A 128 1.27 -13.83 3.62
C TYR A 128 0.18 -12.75 3.52
N GLY A 129 0.38 -11.59 4.16
CA GLY A 129 -0.48 -10.43 3.98
C GLY A 129 -0.43 -9.89 2.55
N VAL A 130 -1.50 -9.25 2.13
CA VAL A 130 -1.70 -8.80 0.76
C VAL A 130 -1.56 -7.29 0.65
N LEU A 131 -0.71 -6.83 -0.28
CA LEU A 131 -0.66 -5.45 -0.73
C LEU A 131 -1.52 -5.30 -1.99
N VAL A 132 -2.53 -4.44 -1.93
CA VAL A 132 -3.31 -3.98 -3.08
C VAL A 132 -2.77 -2.65 -3.53
N PHE A 133 -2.08 -2.64 -4.66
CA PHE A 133 -1.51 -1.44 -5.26
C PHE A 133 -2.37 -0.95 -6.41
N LYS A 134 -2.78 0.32 -6.36
CA LYS A 134 -3.49 0.97 -7.45
C LYS A 134 -2.60 2.03 -8.09
N TRP A 135 -2.53 2.03 -9.42
CA TRP A 135 -1.73 2.97 -10.19
C TRP A 135 -2.43 3.43 -11.46
N CYS A 136 -2.38 4.73 -11.74
CA CYS A 136 -2.83 5.27 -13.02
C CYS A 136 -1.62 5.78 -13.82
N GLU A 137 -1.38 5.21 -15.01
CA GLU A 137 -0.28 5.61 -15.92
C GLU A 137 -0.56 6.97 -16.55
N CYS A 138 -0.73 8.02 -15.73
CA CYS A 138 -0.89 9.38 -16.23
C CYS A 138 0.43 9.98 -16.70
N ASP A 139 1.42 9.99 -15.80
CA ASP A 139 2.73 10.62 -16.01
C ASP A 139 3.87 9.61 -15.99
N ILE A 140 3.74 8.51 -15.25
CA ILE A 140 4.78 7.51 -15.08
C ILE A 140 4.25 6.14 -15.54
N PRO A 141 4.96 5.43 -16.43
CA PRO A 141 4.61 4.08 -16.82
C PRO A 141 4.61 3.11 -15.66
N LEU A 142 3.66 2.18 -15.63
CA LEU A 142 3.54 1.16 -14.58
C LEU A 142 4.84 0.37 -14.38
N LYS A 143 5.52 -0.01 -15.47
CA LYS A 143 6.78 -0.76 -15.41
C LYS A 143 7.87 -0.07 -14.58
N ASP A 144 7.93 1.26 -14.65
CA ASP A 144 8.94 2.05 -13.95
C ASP A 144 8.63 2.14 -12.45
N VAL A 145 7.34 2.10 -12.11
CA VAL A 145 6.88 2.06 -10.71
C VAL A 145 7.03 0.66 -10.11
N LEU A 146 6.69 -0.39 -10.85
CA LEU A 146 6.86 -1.77 -10.37
C LEU A 146 8.33 -2.13 -10.11
N ALA A 147 9.26 -1.52 -10.84
CA ALA A 147 10.70 -1.69 -10.62
C ALA A 147 11.19 -1.18 -9.25
N LEU A 148 10.38 -0.36 -8.56
CA LEU A 148 10.69 0.19 -7.24
C LEU A 148 10.22 -0.73 -6.09
N CYS A 149 9.32 -1.68 -6.40
CA CYS A 149 8.81 -2.61 -5.41
C CYS A 149 9.77 -3.79 -5.22
N PRO A 150 10.18 -4.13 -3.99
CA PRO A 150 11.05 -5.29 -3.75
C PRO A 150 10.35 -6.63 -3.93
N ALA A 151 9.01 -6.67 -3.93
CA ALA A 151 8.21 -7.86 -4.16
C ALA A 151 7.76 -7.97 -5.61
N LYS A 152 7.53 -9.21 -6.08
CA LYS A 152 6.93 -9.46 -7.40
C LYS A 152 5.40 -9.48 -7.31
N PRO A 153 4.68 -8.90 -8.28
CA PRO A 153 3.24 -8.99 -8.31
C PRO A 153 2.76 -10.43 -8.60
N ILE A 154 1.63 -10.84 -7.99
CA ILE A 154 1.02 -12.15 -8.23
C ILE A 154 -0.06 -12.05 -9.29
N ILE A 155 -0.93 -11.05 -9.19
CA ILE A 155 -2.04 -10.83 -10.12
C ILE A 155 -2.23 -9.34 -10.38
N GLY A 156 -2.87 -9.04 -11.50
CA GLY A 156 -3.29 -7.69 -11.86
C GLY A 156 -4.48 -7.73 -12.81
N ASN A 157 -5.21 -6.63 -12.91
CA ASN A 157 -6.33 -6.54 -13.82
C ASN A 157 -5.87 -6.41 -15.28
N ARG A 158 -6.57 -7.08 -16.19
CA ARG A 158 -6.52 -6.72 -17.62
C ARG A 158 -7.31 -5.43 -17.80
N ARG A 159 -6.67 -4.39 -18.34
CA ARG A 159 -7.35 -3.13 -18.63
C ARG A 159 -7.79 -3.04 -20.09
N PRO A 160 -8.94 -2.41 -20.39
CA PRO A 160 -9.27 -1.97 -21.73
C PRO A 160 -8.21 -0.98 -22.23
N LYS A 161 -7.99 -0.91 -23.56
CA LYS A 161 -6.99 0.01 -24.16
C LYS A 161 -7.16 1.47 -23.73
N ALA A 162 -8.39 1.90 -23.45
CA ALA A 162 -8.68 3.27 -23.01
C ALA A 162 -8.42 3.53 -21.50
N SER A 163 -8.29 2.50 -20.68
CA SER A 163 -8.04 2.65 -19.25
C SER A 163 -6.55 2.71 -18.96
N LYS A 164 -6.14 3.66 -18.12
CA LYS A 164 -4.76 3.79 -17.62
C LYS A 164 -4.59 3.29 -16.18
N THR A 165 -5.68 2.86 -15.54
CA THR A 165 -5.68 2.43 -14.14
C THR A 165 -5.45 0.94 -14.02
N HIS A 166 -4.53 0.57 -13.16
CA HIS A 166 -4.16 -0.80 -12.82
C HIS A 166 -4.47 -1.06 -11.34
N TRP A 167 -4.93 -2.28 -11.05
CA TRP A 167 -4.99 -2.85 -9.73
C TRP A 167 -4.09 -4.07 -9.71
N ILE A 168 -3.14 -4.09 -8.79
CA ILE A 168 -2.07 -5.08 -8.76
C ILE A 168 -1.94 -5.59 -7.33
N LEU A 169 -1.82 -6.89 -7.17
CA LEU A 169 -1.70 -7.54 -5.88
C LEU A 169 -0.32 -8.15 -5.72
N PHE A 170 0.24 -7.93 -4.54
CA PHE A 170 1.45 -8.57 -4.05
C PHE A 170 1.13 -9.32 -2.77
N MET A 171 1.90 -10.35 -2.48
CA MET A 171 1.86 -11.04 -1.20
C MET A 171 3.22 -10.89 -0.52
N ARG A 172 3.21 -10.57 0.77
CA ARG A 172 4.43 -10.58 1.55
C ARG A 172 4.86 -12.02 1.83
N GLU A 173 6.04 -12.38 1.34
CA GLU A 173 6.66 -13.66 1.68
C GLU A 173 7.28 -13.61 3.08
N PRO A 174 7.21 -14.69 3.88
CA PRO A 174 7.94 -14.78 5.13
C PRO A 174 9.45 -14.75 4.88
N GLN A 175 10.21 -14.14 5.75
CA GLN A 175 11.68 -14.03 5.59
C GLN A 175 12.39 -15.39 5.50
N GLU A 176 11.83 -16.44 6.11
CA GLU A 176 12.41 -17.80 6.07
C GLU A 176 12.32 -18.48 4.69
N GLN A 177 11.34 -18.11 3.86
CA GLN A 177 11.21 -18.65 2.50
C GLN A 177 12.04 -17.93 1.44
N ALA A 178 12.51 -16.71 1.73
CA ALA A 178 13.43 -16.00 0.83
C ALA A 178 14.82 -16.65 0.74
N ALA A 179 15.12 -17.63 1.60
CA ALA A 179 16.37 -18.39 1.63
C ALA A 179 16.37 -19.70 0.83
N LEU A 180 15.23 -20.12 0.27
CA LEU A 180 15.17 -21.30 -0.58
C LEU A 180 15.46 -20.91 -2.04
N PRO A 181 16.43 -21.55 -2.71
CA PRO A 181 16.68 -21.29 -4.13
C PRO A 181 15.45 -21.66 -4.94
N ALA A 182 15.03 -20.74 -5.81
CA ALA A 182 13.79 -20.83 -6.61
C ALA A 182 13.81 -21.96 -7.69
N GLY A 183 14.74 -22.92 -7.60
CA GLY A 183 14.92 -23.98 -8.59
C GLY A 183 14.11 -25.25 -8.35
N ASP A 184 13.95 -25.68 -7.10
CA ASP A 184 13.55 -27.07 -6.85
C ASP A 184 12.06 -27.31 -6.61
N TYR A 185 11.26 -26.24 -6.39
CA TYR A 185 9.85 -26.44 -6.04
C TYR A 185 8.92 -26.60 -7.25
N ILE A 186 9.29 -26.01 -8.38
CA ILE A 186 8.44 -26.05 -9.60
C ILE A 186 8.62 -27.36 -10.35
N ASP A 187 9.83 -27.92 -10.37
CA ASP A 187 10.10 -29.17 -11.12
C ASP A 187 9.43 -30.43 -10.49
N ASN A 188 9.28 -30.47 -9.17
CA ASN A 188 8.65 -31.59 -8.49
C ASN A 188 7.12 -31.63 -8.60
N GLN A 189 6.45 -30.52 -8.78
CA GLN A 189 4.99 -30.47 -8.94
C GLN A 189 4.55 -30.74 -10.37
N ILE A 190 5.35 -30.41 -11.37
CA ILE A 190 5.04 -30.66 -12.77
C ILE A 190 5.24 -32.16 -13.08
N LEU A 191 6.22 -32.84 -12.47
CA LEU A 191 6.41 -34.28 -12.64
C LEU A 191 5.28 -35.10 -12.00
N ALA A 192 4.65 -34.64 -10.93
CA ALA A 192 3.56 -35.37 -10.26
C ALA A 192 2.20 -35.25 -10.98
N LEU A 193 2.06 -34.39 -11.96
CA LEU A 193 0.85 -34.21 -12.76
C LEU A 193 0.95 -34.90 -14.15
N ALA A 194 2.11 -35.49 -14.49
CA ALA A 194 2.37 -36.11 -15.77
C ALA A 194 2.45 -37.67 -15.71
N THR A 195 2.16 -38.25 -14.54
CA THR A 195 1.99 -39.70 -14.32
C THR A 195 0.58 -39.99 -13.84
#